data_b753e4d460709e631ab9a1cc436ce881
#
_entry.id   b753e4d460709e631ab9a1cc436ce881
#
_cell.length_a   1.000
_cell.length_b   1.000
_cell.length_c   1.000
_cell.angle_alpha   90.00
_cell.angle_beta   90.00
_cell.angle_gamma   90.00
#
_symmetry.space_group_name_H-M   'P 1'
#
loop_
_entity.id
_entity.type
_entity.pdbx_description
1 polymer ?
#
loop_
_entity_poly.entity_id
_entity_poly.type
_entity_poly.pdbx_seq_one_letter_code
_entity_poly.pdbx_strand_id
1 'polypeptide(L)'
;MNRPRIYSLIVGLVFVALIAVAGVNLISTKNKGVLGAHDEGDLPLAQFAVPDARSGASGDANIAQDDCDASQIPCPSGDTRTPACKVSVPGAIRVCDLFDKPLVLSFWFTRGGDCEDQEDVFEQAYRRYFPRVNFLAIDVRDSDSEVRKLIAERHWTHPVGLDRDGALSNLYRVGGCPTFVYAYPGGVLQHTSIGRLDQQRFFANVDALLTATKQRDETLR
;
A
#
# COMPACT_ATOMS: atom_id res chain seq x y z
N MET A 1 30.23 25.75 43.46
CA MET A 1 29.47 24.66 42.81
C MET A 1 30.48 23.72 42.20
N ASN A 2 30.55 22.46 42.65
CA ASN A 2 31.58 21.51 42.22
C ASN A 2 31.44 21.17 40.75
N ARG A 3 32.51 21.31 39.96
CA ARG A 3 32.56 21.01 38.51
C ARG A 3 31.86 19.67 38.12
N PRO A 4 31.99 18.55 38.85
CA PRO A 4 31.34 17.29 38.50
C PRO A 4 29.80 17.37 38.57
N ARG A 5 29.22 18.15 39.44
CA ARG A 5 27.75 18.33 39.53
C ARG A 5 27.18 19.09 38.34
N ILE A 6 27.93 20.05 37.79
CA ILE A 6 27.53 20.83 36.61
C ILE A 6 27.53 19.93 35.38
N TYR A 7 28.55 19.07 35.18
CA TYR A 7 28.58 18.14 34.07
C TYR A 7 27.43 17.13 34.13
N SER A 8 27.11 16.60 35.31
CA SER A 8 25.98 15.69 35.50
C SER A 8 24.63 16.33 35.17
N LEU A 9 24.44 17.59 35.52
CA LEU A 9 23.24 18.38 35.19
C LEU A 9 23.15 18.64 33.68
N ILE A 10 24.25 19.01 33.02
CA ILE A 10 24.27 19.25 31.58
C ILE A 10 23.95 17.93 30.80
N VAL A 11 24.60 16.82 31.18
CA VAL A 11 24.33 15.53 30.57
C VAL A 11 22.86 15.11 30.76
N GLY A 12 22.31 15.30 31.96
CA GLY A 12 20.90 15.01 32.23
C GLY A 12 19.94 15.88 31.38
N LEU A 13 20.21 17.15 31.21
CA LEU A 13 19.42 18.06 30.36
C LEU A 13 19.49 17.68 28.89
N VAL A 14 20.68 17.30 28.36
CA VAL A 14 20.85 16.86 26.99
C VAL A 14 20.08 15.55 26.76
N PHE A 15 20.10 14.63 27.72
CA PHE A 15 19.39 13.36 27.61
C PHE A 15 17.85 13.56 27.61
N VAL A 16 17.35 14.44 28.47
CA VAL A 16 15.91 14.79 28.47
C VAL A 16 15.50 15.48 27.16
N ALA A 17 16.33 16.38 26.63
CA ALA A 17 16.07 17.01 25.34
C ALA A 17 16.03 16.02 24.19
N LEU A 18 16.95 15.03 24.17
CA LEU A 18 16.97 13.98 23.16
C LEU A 18 15.71 13.09 23.24
N ILE A 19 15.27 12.73 24.45
CA ILE A 19 14.02 11.97 24.64
C ILE A 19 12.81 12.78 24.17
N ALA A 20 12.77 14.07 24.47
CA ALA A 20 11.68 14.94 24.03
C ALA A 20 11.62 15.04 22.49
N VAL A 21 12.78 15.24 21.84
CA VAL A 21 12.88 15.27 20.37
C VAL A 21 12.49 13.93 19.75
N ALA A 22 12.95 12.81 20.33
CA ALA A 22 12.55 11.48 19.89
C ALA A 22 11.04 11.25 20.07
N GLY A 23 10.47 11.68 21.18
CA GLY A 23 9.03 11.60 21.44
C GLY A 23 8.19 12.41 20.46
N VAL A 24 8.60 13.63 20.16
CA VAL A 24 7.94 14.50 19.16
C VAL A 24 8.06 13.88 17.76
N ASN A 25 9.22 13.34 17.39
CA ASN A 25 9.40 12.65 16.12
C ASN A 25 8.53 11.38 16.00
N LEU A 26 8.42 10.60 17.07
CA LEU A 26 7.56 9.40 17.10
C LEU A 26 6.07 9.76 16.95
N ILE A 27 5.62 10.87 17.53
CA ILE A 27 4.24 11.34 17.39
C ILE A 27 4.01 11.89 15.98
N SER A 28 4.97 12.64 15.43
CA SER A 28 4.89 13.14 14.05
C SER A 28 4.93 12.06 12.99
N THR A 29 5.66 10.95 13.22
CA THR A 29 5.71 9.81 12.29
C THR A 29 4.46 8.95 12.33
N LYS A 30 3.75 8.89 13.44
CA LYS A 30 2.45 8.18 13.52
C LYS A 30 1.36 8.79 12.63
N ASN A 31 1.49 10.06 12.30
CA ASN A 31 0.53 10.77 11.44
C ASN A 31 0.98 10.90 9.98
N LYS A 32 2.17 10.39 9.63
CA LYS A 32 2.61 10.32 8.23
C LYS A 32 2.11 9.00 7.64
N GLY A 33 1.12 9.09 6.78
CA GLY A 33 0.56 7.94 6.08
C GLY A 33 1.64 7.11 5.37
N VAL A 34 1.27 5.88 5.01
CA VAL A 34 2.14 4.86 4.39
C VAL A 34 2.91 5.40 3.18
N LEU A 35 2.32 6.25 2.38
CA LEU A 35 2.97 6.84 1.20
C LEU A 35 3.90 8.02 1.54
N GLY A 36 4.19 8.28 2.83
CA GLY A 36 4.90 9.50 3.23
C GLY A 36 4.17 10.75 2.76
N ALA A 37 2.96 10.57 2.28
CA ALA A 37 2.09 11.63 1.85
C ALA A 37 1.59 12.37 3.09
N HIS A 38 1.76 13.63 3.05
CA HIS A 38 0.95 14.53 3.82
C HIS A 38 -0.51 14.26 3.44
N ASP A 39 -1.44 14.41 4.38
CA ASP A 39 -2.89 14.38 4.13
C ASP A 39 -3.37 15.49 3.16
N GLU A 40 -2.46 16.11 2.43
CA GLU A 40 -2.72 17.15 1.45
C GLU A 40 -2.91 16.50 0.08
N GLY A 41 -4.12 16.15 -0.15
CA GLY A 41 -4.91 15.99 -1.34
C GLY A 41 -4.27 15.71 -2.70
N ASP A 42 -4.94 14.83 -3.44
CA ASP A 42 -4.79 14.64 -4.90
C ASP A 42 -3.46 14.03 -5.39
N LEU A 43 -2.76 13.26 -4.56
CA LEU A 43 -1.60 12.51 -5.02
C LEU A 43 -2.02 11.33 -5.90
N PRO A 44 -1.55 11.26 -7.15
CA PRO A 44 -1.79 10.10 -8.00
C PRO A 44 -1.10 8.87 -7.43
N LEU A 45 -1.78 7.72 -7.46
CA LEU A 45 -1.17 6.45 -7.15
C LEU A 45 -0.08 6.11 -8.18
N ALA A 46 1.00 5.52 -7.71
CA ALA A 46 2.00 4.96 -8.60
C ALA A 46 1.37 3.87 -9.47
N GLN A 47 1.66 3.91 -10.77
CA GLN A 47 1.15 2.93 -11.73
C GLN A 47 2.01 1.68 -11.70
N PHE A 48 1.36 0.52 -11.72
CA PHE A 48 2.04 -0.77 -11.74
C PHE A 48 1.25 -1.81 -12.51
N ALA A 49 1.94 -2.89 -12.88
CA ALA A 49 1.36 -4.13 -13.36
C ALA A 49 1.99 -5.30 -12.59
N VAL A 50 1.18 -6.21 -12.09
CA VAL A 50 1.61 -7.35 -11.27
C VAL A 50 1.11 -8.66 -11.85
N PRO A 51 1.81 -9.79 -11.69
CA PRO A 51 1.27 -11.10 -12.00
C PRO A 51 0.03 -11.39 -11.14
N ASP A 52 -1.05 -11.86 -11.78
CA ASP A 52 -2.17 -12.45 -11.04
C ASP A 52 -1.74 -13.79 -10.45
N ALA A 53 -1.92 -13.97 -9.16
CA ALA A 53 -1.57 -15.19 -8.43
C ALA A 53 -2.20 -16.46 -9.02
N ARG A 54 -3.35 -16.34 -9.72
CA ARG A 54 -4.07 -17.45 -10.33
C ARG A 54 -3.63 -17.75 -11.76
N SER A 55 -2.99 -16.81 -12.43
CA SER A 55 -2.67 -16.92 -13.86
C SER A 55 -1.43 -17.75 -14.15
N GLY A 56 -0.54 -17.94 -13.18
CA GLY A 56 0.78 -18.51 -13.40
C GLY A 56 1.72 -17.64 -14.23
N ALA A 57 1.40 -16.36 -14.42
CA ALA A 57 2.27 -15.42 -15.13
C ALA A 57 3.65 -15.35 -14.46
N SER A 58 4.70 -15.35 -15.29
CA SER A 58 6.07 -15.12 -14.88
C SER A 58 6.37 -13.61 -14.90
N GLY A 59 7.32 -13.19 -14.09
CA GLY A 59 7.72 -11.79 -13.95
C GLY A 59 7.64 -11.33 -12.50
N ASP A 60 8.00 -10.10 -12.26
CA ASP A 60 7.93 -9.46 -10.94
C ASP A 60 6.77 -8.47 -10.83
N ALA A 61 6.72 -7.72 -9.73
CA ALA A 61 5.68 -6.76 -9.46
C ALA A 61 5.64 -5.60 -10.44
N ASN A 62 6.74 -5.32 -11.11
CA ASN A 62 6.90 -4.20 -12.03
C ASN A 62 7.07 -4.68 -13.47
N ILE A 63 6.27 -5.66 -13.92
CA ILE A 63 6.38 -6.29 -15.23
C ILE A 63 6.81 -5.33 -16.36
N ALA A 64 6.64 -4.04 -16.17
CA ALA A 64 7.06 -3.03 -17.14
C ALA A 64 7.44 -1.68 -16.51
N GLN A 65 7.62 -1.62 -15.22
CA GLN A 65 8.19 -0.44 -14.59
C GLN A 65 9.71 -0.51 -14.55
N ASP A 66 10.29 0.66 -14.39
CA ASP A 66 11.71 0.82 -14.28
C ASP A 66 12.26 0.24 -12.98
N ASP A 67 12.84 -0.95 -13.05
CA ASP A 67 13.70 -1.51 -12.01
C ASP A 67 15.11 -0.89 -12.08
N CYS A 68 15.21 0.38 -12.46
CA CYS A 68 16.48 1.07 -12.36
C CYS A 68 16.91 1.08 -10.90
N ASP A 69 18.10 0.57 -10.65
CA ASP A 69 18.78 0.78 -9.39
C ASP A 69 18.73 2.27 -9.02
N ALA A 70 18.52 2.58 -7.74
CA ALA A 70 18.48 3.96 -7.25
C ALA A 70 19.73 4.78 -7.63
N SER A 71 20.85 4.11 -7.91
CA SER A 71 22.07 4.71 -8.46
C SER A 71 21.97 5.09 -9.94
N GLN A 72 20.94 4.64 -10.65
CA GLN A 72 20.72 4.83 -12.10
C GLN A 72 19.56 5.76 -12.41
N ILE A 73 19.10 6.57 -11.45
CA ILE A 73 18.03 7.55 -11.68
C ILE A 73 18.68 8.88 -12.15
N PRO A 74 18.34 9.41 -13.32
CA PRO A 74 17.39 8.86 -14.30
C PRO A 74 17.91 7.59 -14.98
N CYS A 75 16.99 6.69 -15.32
CA CYS A 75 17.33 5.46 -16.02
C CYS A 75 18.15 5.72 -17.28
N PRO A 76 19.11 4.84 -17.65
CA PRO A 76 19.93 5.03 -18.85
C PRO A 76 19.06 5.27 -20.08
N SER A 77 19.40 6.32 -20.84
CA SER A 77 18.73 6.64 -22.09
C SER A 77 18.98 5.52 -23.10
N GLY A 78 17.95 4.80 -23.47
CA GLY A 78 18.02 3.71 -24.45
C GLY A 78 17.08 2.54 -24.13
N ASP A 79 16.71 2.34 -22.87
CA ASP A 79 15.68 1.39 -22.49
C ASP A 79 14.30 2.05 -22.61
N THR A 80 13.66 1.85 -23.75
CA THR A 80 12.24 2.22 -23.91
C THR A 80 11.40 1.20 -23.16
N ARG A 81 11.17 1.46 -21.87
CA ARG A 81 10.34 0.59 -21.04
C ARG A 81 8.88 0.87 -21.31
N THR A 82 8.10 -0.20 -21.35
CA THR A 82 6.65 -0.07 -21.53
C THR A 82 6.04 0.47 -20.23
N PRO A 83 5.34 1.61 -20.24
CA PRO A 83 4.64 2.10 -19.06
C PRO A 83 3.71 1.04 -18.49
N ALA A 84 3.61 0.92 -17.17
CA ALA A 84 2.82 -0.10 -16.47
C ALA A 84 1.38 -0.22 -17.01
N CYS A 85 0.73 0.92 -17.31
CA CYS A 85 -0.61 0.96 -17.88
C CYS A 85 -0.71 0.47 -19.35
N LYS A 86 0.41 0.27 -20.02
CA LYS A 86 0.48 -0.24 -21.41
C LYS A 86 0.99 -1.67 -21.50
N VAL A 87 1.29 -2.29 -20.37
CA VAL A 87 1.74 -3.69 -20.32
C VAL A 87 0.67 -4.59 -20.90
N SER A 88 1.06 -5.45 -21.83
CA SER A 88 0.21 -6.46 -22.45
C SER A 88 0.81 -7.85 -22.22
N VAL A 89 0.87 -8.25 -20.95
CA VAL A 89 1.34 -9.59 -20.55
C VAL A 89 0.12 -10.39 -20.11
N PRO A 90 -0.14 -11.57 -20.73
CA PRO A 90 -1.23 -12.42 -20.29
C PRO A 90 -1.10 -12.78 -18.81
N GLY A 91 -2.17 -12.60 -18.06
CA GLY A 91 -2.18 -12.86 -16.62
C GLY A 91 -1.55 -11.79 -15.75
N ALA A 92 -1.27 -10.61 -16.28
CA ALA A 92 -0.92 -9.44 -15.49
C ALA A 92 -2.16 -8.61 -15.13
N ILE A 93 -2.19 -8.10 -13.91
CA ILE A 93 -3.19 -7.12 -13.44
C ILE A 93 -2.54 -5.75 -13.52
N ARG A 94 -3.09 -4.83 -14.31
CA ARG A 94 -2.68 -3.44 -14.37
C ARG A 94 -3.55 -2.64 -13.41
N VAL A 95 -2.96 -1.90 -12.48
CA VAL A 95 -3.73 -1.06 -11.55
C VAL A 95 -4.58 -0.01 -12.26
N CYS A 96 -4.11 0.45 -13.41
CA CYS A 96 -4.81 1.46 -14.21
C CYS A 96 -6.18 0.99 -14.71
N ASP A 97 -6.36 -0.32 -14.92
CA ASP A 97 -7.64 -0.89 -15.34
C ASP A 97 -8.68 -0.86 -14.21
N LEU A 98 -8.22 -0.55 -12.99
CA LEU A 98 -9.06 -0.45 -11.79
C LEU A 98 -9.37 1.01 -11.41
N PHE A 99 -8.91 1.99 -12.18
CA PHE A 99 -9.10 3.42 -11.90
C PHE A 99 -10.43 3.98 -12.39
N ASP A 100 -11.25 3.17 -13.03
CA ASP A 100 -12.60 3.58 -13.47
C ASP A 100 -13.57 3.81 -12.30
N LYS A 101 -13.26 3.29 -11.13
CA LYS A 101 -14.06 3.35 -9.89
C LYS A 101 -13.17 3.63 -8.68
N PRO A 102 -13.78 3.92 -7.50
CA PRO A 102 -13.03 3.89 -6.25
C PRO A 102 -12.29 2.56 -6.09
N LEU A 103 -11.07 2.61 -5.61
CA LEU A 103 -10.20 1.45 -5.49
C LEU A 103 -9.72 1.26 -4.05
N VAL A 104 -9.71 0.02 -3.60
CA VAL A 104 -9.05 -0.38 -2.36
C VAL A 104 -7.95 -1.37 -2.69
N LEU A 105 -6.69 -1.01 -2.33
CA LEU A 105 -5.56 -1.92 -2.36
C LEU A 105 -5.30 -2.46 -0.95
N SER A 106 -4.96 -3.74 -0.85
CA SER A 106 -4.42 -4.37 0.35
C SER A 106 -3.00 -4.86 0.08
N PHE A 107 -2.05 -4.55 0.98
CA PHE A 107 -0.72 -5.15 0.96
C PHE A 107 -0.62 -6.06 2.17
N TRP A 108 -0.30 -7.33 1.92
CA TRP A 108 -0.25 -8.36 2.95
C TRP A 108 0.87 -9.37 2.70
N PHE A 109 1.20 -10.17 3.70
CA PHE A 109 2.18 -11.25 3.63
C PHE A 109 1.95 -12.23 4.78
N THR A 110 2.45 -13.47 4.65
CA THR A 110 2.26 -14.53 5.65
C THR A 110 3.30 -14.47 6.76
N ARG A 111 4.43 -13.81 6.54
CA ARG A 111 5.56 -13.80 7.47
C ARG A 111 5.44 -12.68 8.49
N GLY A 112 5.16 -13.03 9.73
CA GLY A 112 5.31 -12.09 10.84
C GLY A 112 4.05 -11.55 11.47
N GLY A 113 2.90 -12.22 11.32
CA GLY A 113 1.77 -11.95 12.17
C GLY A 113 0.40 -11.93 11.54
N ASP A 114 -0.16 -13.07 11.15
CA ASP A 114 -1.59 -13.29 10.86
C ASP A 114 -2.25 -12.22 9.96
N CYS A 115 -1.47 -11.64 9.04
CA CYS A 115 -1.98 -10.60 8.14
C CYS A 115 -2.92 -11.17 7.09
N GLU A 116 -2.73 -12.43 6.72
CA GLU A 116 -3.58 -13.18 5.81
C GLU A 116 -5.02 -13.30 6.35
N ASP A 117 -5.22 -13.32 7.67
CA ASP A 117 -6.56 -13.31 8.25
C ASP A 117 -7.35 -12.03 7.92
N GLN A 118 -6.65 -10.94 7.67
CA GLN A 118 -7.29 -9.70 7.26
C GLN A 118 -7.88 -9.78 5.86
N GLU A 119 -7.32 -10.64 5.00
CA GLU A 119 -7.83 -10.85 3.64
C GLU A 119 -9.21 -11.54 3.64
N ASP A 120 -9.60 -12.22 4.72
CA ASP A 120 -10.98 -12.72 4.90
C ASP A 120 -11.97 -11.56 5.06
N VAL A 121 -11.57 -10.49 5.76
CA VAL A 121 -12.38 -9.26 5.88
C VAL A 121 -12.40 -8.50 4.55
N PHE A 122 -11.27 -8.48 3.84
CA PHE A 122 -11.15 -7.90 2.51
C PHE A 122 -12.05 -8.62 1.50
N GLU A 123 -12.10 -9.95 1.51
CA GLU A 123 -13.01 -10.76 0.71
C GLU A 123 -14.47 -10.44 0.98
N GLN A 124 -14.85 -10.30 2.26
CA GLN A 124 -16.21 -9.94 2.63
C GLN A 124 -16.58 -8.56 2.11
N ALA A 125 -15.64 -7.61 2.17
CA ALA A 125 -15.84 -6.28 1.60
C ALA A 125 -15.93 -6.34 0.06
N TYR A 126 -15.06 -7.11 -0.60
CA TYR A 126 -15.13 -7.34 -2.03
C TYR A 126 -16.52 -7.82 -2.45
N ARG A 127 -17.03 -8.88 -1.82
CA ARG A 127 -18.37 -9.42 -2.12
C ARG A 127 -19.51 -8.42 -1.88
N ARG A 128 -19.35 -7.54 -0.91
CA ARG A 128 -20.38 -6.55 -0.55
C ARG A 128 -20.39 -5.33 -1.48
N TYR A 129 -19.20 -4.85 -1.87
CA TYR A 129 -19.07 -3.56 -2.54
C TYR A 129 -18.81 -3.66 -4.04
N PHE A 130 -18.30 -4.79 -4.55
CA PHE A 130 -18.21 -5.01 -5.99
C PHE A 130 -19.62 -5.07 -6.63
N PRO A 131 -19.87 -4.46 -7.78
CA PRO A 131 -18.93 -3.79 -8.68
C PRO A 131 -18.81 -2.26 -8.47
N ARG A 132 -19.23 -1.71 -7.34
CA ARG A 132 -19.17 -0.25 -7.09
C ARG A 132 -17.78 0.23 -6.72
N VAL A 133 -16.97 -0.63 -6.13
CA VAL A 133 -15.59 -0.40 -5.71
C VAL A 133 -14.73 -1.50 -6.31
N ASN A 134 -13.59 -1.15 -6.85
CA ASN A 134 -12.57 -2.09 -7.27
C ASN A 134 -11.69 -2.47 -6.07
N PHE A 135 -11.24 -3.71 -6.06
CA PHE A 135 -10.40 -4.29 -5.01
C PHE A 135 -9.22 -5.02 -5.64
N LEU A 136 -8.04 -4.88 -5.05
CA LEU A 136 -6.86 -5.65 -5.43
C LEU A 136 -6.01 -5.89 -4.18
N ALA A 137 -5.79 -7.15 -3.82
CA ALA A 137 -4.84 -7.54 -2.81
C ALA A 137 -3.46 -7.77 -3.45
N ILE A 138 -2.40 -7.36 -2.79
CA ILE A 138 -1.02 -7.55 -3.20
C ILE A 138 -0.32 -8.37 -2.14
N ASP A 139 0.06 -9.58 -2.50
CA ASP A 139 0.95 -10.38 -1.67
C ASP A 139 2.38 -9.88 -1.82
N VAL A 140 3.09 -9.73 -0.69
CA VAL A 140 4.45 -9.21 -0.66
C VAL A 140 5.44 -10.30 -0.28
N ARG A 141 6.18 -10.81 -1.29
CA ARG A 141 7.35 -11.69 -1.12
C ARG A 141 7.07 -13.09 -0.57
N ASP A 142 5.86 -13.57 -0.56
CA ASP A 142 5.57 -14.98 -0.29
C ASP A 142 5.77 -15.84 -1.56
N SER A 143 5.79 -17.13 -1.43
CA SER A 143 5.90 -17.99 -2.59
C SER A 143 4.57 -18.09 -3.34
N ASP A 144 4.61 -18.10 -4.68
CA ASP A 144 3.42 -18.25 -5.51
C ASP A 144 2.55 -19.47 -5.14
N SER A 145 3.20 -20.58 -4.71
CA SER A 145 2.50 -21.80 -4.30
C SER A 145 1.76 -21.62 -2.99
N GLU A 146 2.34 -20.89 -2.05
CA GLU A 146 1.74 -20.59 -0.75
C GLU A 146 0.54 -19.66 -0.91
N VAL A 147 0.69 -18.60 -1.70
CA VAL A 147 -0.40 -17.66 -2.00
C VAL A 147 -1.56 -18.37 -2.70
N ARG A 148 -1.28 -19.18 -3.74
CA ARG A 148 -2.33 -19.96 -4.42
C ARG A 148 -3.03 -20.96 -3.50
N LYS A 149 -2.28 -21.58 -2.59
CA LYS A 149 -2.85 -22.49 -1.59
C LYS A 149 -3.81 -21.73 -0.66
N LEU A 150 -3.40 -20.60 -0.11
CA LEU A 150 -4.25 -19.76 0.74
C LEU A 150 -5.51 -19.29 0.02
N ILE A 151 -5.39 -18.80 -1.21
CA ILE A 151 -6.54 -18.39 -2.04
C ILE A 151 -7.56 -19.53 -2.16
N ALA A 152 -7.09 -20.75 -2.39
CA ALA A 152 -7.96 -21.92 -2.55
C ALA A 152 -8.58 -22.34 -1.21
N GLU A 153 -7.80 -22.41 -0.13
CA GLU A 153 -8.25 -22.83 1.20
C GLU A 153 -9.23 -21.85 1.83
N ARG A 154 -8.98 -20.54 1.66
CA ARG A 154 -9.81 -19.46 2.20
C ARG A 154 -10.97 -19.08 1.26
N HIS A 155 -11.05 -19.66 0.06
CA HIS A 155 -12.07 -19.36 -0.95
C HIS A 155 -12.15 -17.88 -1.32
N TRP A 156 -11.00 -17.20 -1.39
CA TRP A 156 -10.97 -15.81 -1.81
C TRP A 156 -11.28 -15.68 -3.30
N THR A 157 -12.12 -14.72 -3.64
CA THR A 157 -12.54 -14.45 -5.03
C THR A 157 -12.06 -13.10 -5.55
N HIS A 158 -11.63 -12.20 -4.65
CA HIS A 158 -11.02 -10.93 -5.03
C HIS A 158 -9.69 -11.16 -5.80
N PRO A 159 -9.30 -10.23 -6.67
CA PRO A 159 -8.02 -10.31 -7.38
C PRO A 159 -6.83 -10.25 -6.41
N VAL A 160 -5.81 -11.07 -6.67
CA VAL A 160 -4.57 -11.10 -5.89
C VAL A 160 -3.39 -10.99 -6.84
N GLY A 161 -2.60 -9.93 -6.69
CA GLY A 161 -1.34 -9.73 -7.39
C GLY A 161 -0.15 -10.17 -6.54
N LEU A 162 0.97 -10.47 -7.20
CA LEU A 162 2.22 -10.94 -6.56
C LEU A 162 3.31 -9.88 -6.68
N ASP A 163 3.80 -9.38 -5.55
CA ASP A 163 4.98 -8.51 -5.42
C ASP A 163 6.17 -9.35 -4.94
N ARG A 164 6.73 -10.17 -5.85
CA ARG A 164 7.72 -11.20 -5.52
C ARG A 164 9.03 -10.66 -4.96
N ASP A 165 9.48 -9.52 -5.45
CA ASP A 165 10.75 -8.89 -5.06
C ASP A 165 10.56 -7.80 -3.99
N GLY A 166 9.32 -7.36 -3.75
CA GLY A 166 9.00 -6.28 -2.83
C GLY A 166 9.17 -4.88 -3.45
N ALA A 167 9.37 -4.79 -4.77
CA ALA A 167 9.55 -3.51 -5.44
C ALA A 167 8.31 -2.62 -5.34
N LEU A 168 7.13 -3.22 -5.50
CA LEU A 168 5.87 -2.49 -5.39
C LEU A 168 5.59 -2.04 -3.96
N SER A 169 5.79 -2.89 -2.96
CA SER A 169 5.63 -2.52 -1.56
C SER A 169 6.61 -1.40 -1.15
N ASN A 170 7.83 -1.40 -1.68
CA ASN A 170 8.78 -0.30 -1.51
C ASN A 170 8.29 0.98 -2.20
N LEU A 171 7.79 0.89 -3.43
CA LEU A 171 7.23 2.03 -4.18
C LEU A 171 6.08 2.69 -3.41
N TYR A 172 5.20 1.89 -2.84
CA TYR A 172 4.08 2.34 -2.01
C TYR A 172 4.48 2.64 -0.56
N ARG A 173 5.76 2.46 -0.19
CA ARG A 173 6.29 2.69 1.16
C ARG A 173 5.48 1.96 2.22
N VAL A 174 5.16 0.71 1.96
CA VAL A 174 4.43 -0.16 2.88
C VAL A 174 5.27 -0.38 4.14
N GLY A 175 4.84 0.18 5.25
CA GLY A 175 5.58 0.13 6.52
C GLY A 175 5.07 -0.91 7.51
N GLY A 176 4.07 -1.68 7.15
CA GLY A 176 3.46 -2.70 8.02
C GLY A 176 2.41 -3.53 7.31
N CYS A 177 1.94 -4.58 7.98
CA CYS A 177 0.97 -5.51 7.46
C CYS A 177 -0.22 -5.67 8.42
N PRO A 178 -1.45 -5.68 7.93
CA PRO A 178 -1.84 -5.27 6.58
C PRO A 178 -1.71 -3.76 6.38
N THR A 179 -1.56 -3.33 5.14
CA THR A 179 -1.62 -1.93 4.75
C THR A 179 -2.70 -1.75 3.69
N PHE A 180 -3.59 -0.80 3.89
CA PHE A 180 -4.65 -0.49 2.94
C PHE A 180 -4.45 0.89 2.33
N VAL A 181 -4.73 0.98 1.02
CA VAL A 181 -4.74 2.24 0.26
C VAL A 181 -6.12 2.42 -0.33
N TYR A 182 -6.73 3.55 -0.06
CA TYR A 182 -8.05 3.92 -0.56
C TYR A 182 -7.88 5.04 -1.57
N ALA A 183 -8.45 4.87 -2.77
CA ALA A 183 -8.29 5.83 -3.84
C ALA A 183 -9.62 6.18 -4.52
N TYR A 184 -9.73 7.43 -4.93
CA TYR A 184 -10.80 7.90 -5.80
C TYR A 184 -10.67 7.32 -7.22
N PRO A 185 -11.73 7.37 -8.05
CA PRO A 185 -11.60 7.16 -9.48
C PRO A 185 -10.50 8.03 -10.07
N GLY A 186 -9.82 7.51 -11.09
CA GLY A 186 -8.62 8.16 -11.63
C GLY A 186 -7.34 7.81 -10.88
N GLY A 187 -7.39 6.96 -9.85
CA GLY A 187 -6.21 6.54 -9.09
C GLY A 187 -5.64 7.65 -8.20
N VAL A 188 -6.48 8.50 -7.65
CA VAL A 188 -6.08 9.58 -6.75
C VAL A 188 -6.22 9.12 -5.30
N LEU A 189 -5.14 9.22 -4.53
CA LEU A 189 -5.13 8.81 -3.12
C LEU A 189 -6.20 9.56 -2.31
N GLN A 190 -6.99 8.81 -1.54
CA GLN A 190 -7.93 9.37 -0.56
C GLN A 190 -7.35 9.27 0.85
N HIS A 191 -6.98 8.08 1.29
CA HIS A 191 -6.26 7.86 2.55
C HIS A 191 -5.59 6.49 2.59
N THR A 192 -4.83 6.23 3.65
CA THR A 192 -4.22 4.93 3.93
C THR A 192 -4.49 4.51 5.36
N SER A 193 -4.46 3.21 5.62
CA SER A 193 -4.49 2.67 6.98
C SER A 193 -3.52 1.51 7.13
N ILE A 194 -2.94 1.37 8.32
CA ILE A 194 -1.98 0.30 8.65
C ILE A 194 -2.51 -0.46 9.86
N GLY A 195 -2.34 -1.77 9.83
CA GLY A 195 -2.72 -2.67 10.90
C GLY A 195 -4.12 -3.26 10.71
N ARG A 196 -4.38 -4.28 11.51
CA ARG A 196 -5.64 -5.04 11.44
C ARG A 196 -6.83 -4.16 11.77
N LEU A 197 -7.86 -4.28 10.95
CA LEU A 197 -9.15 -3.63 11.14
C LEU A 197 -10.21 -4.71 11.35
N ASP A 198 -11.07 -4.53 12.34
CA ASP A 198 -12.28 -5.33 12.41
C ASP A 198 -13.18 -5.05 11.18
N GLN A 199 -14.08 -5.97 10.89
CA GLN A 199 -14.99 -5.87 9.75
C GLN A 199 -15.77 -4.55 9.72
N GLN A 200 -16.25 -4.09 10.87
CA GLN A 200 -17.05 -2.87 10.95
C GLN A 200 -16.23 -1.64 10.56
N ARG A 201 -15.02 -1.53 11.06
CA ARG A 201 -14.10 -0.42 10.72
C ARG A 201 -13.67 -0.47 9.27
N PHE A 202 -13.35 -1.66 8.76
CA PHE A 202 -12.98 -1.81 7.36
C PHE A 202 -14.12 -1.38 6.43
N PHE A 203 -15.33 -1.83 6.70
CA PHE A 203 -16.52 -1.45 5.93
C PHE A 203 -16.81 0.05 6.05
N ALA A 204 -16.65 0.64 7.24
CA ALA A 204 -16.80 2.08 7.43
C ALA A 204 -15.82 2.90 6.57
N ASN A 205 -14.57 2.43 6.42
CA ASN A 205 -13.59 3.06 5.53
C ASN A 205 -14.03 3.00 4.06
N VAL A 206 -14.57 1.86 3.61
CA VAL A 206 -15.09 1.72 2.23
C VAL A 206 -16.32 2.60 2.01
N ASP A 207 -17.23 2.66 2.98
CA ASP A 207 -18.40 3.54 2.91
C ASP A 207 -18.00 5.03 2.91
N ALA A 208 -16.97 5.40 3.68
CA ALA A 208 -16.39 6.75 3.68
C ALA A 208 -15.79 7.09 2.31
N LEU A 209 -15.04 6.16 1.68
CA LEU A 209 -14.52 6.34 0.33
C LEU A 209 -15.65 6.59 -0.68
N LEU A 210 -16.71 5.78 -0.65
CA LEU A 210 -17.85 5.96 -1.55
C LEU A 210 -18.53 7.31 -1.34
N THR A 211 -18.70 7.74 -0.09
CA THR A 211 -19.31 9.02 0.25
C THR A 211 -18.45 10.18 -0.24
N ALA A 212 -17.15 10.14 0.03
CA ALA A 212 -16.21 11.17 -0.40
C ALA A 212 -16.09 11.23 -1.94
N THR A 213 -16.14 10.09 -2.62
CA THR A 213 -16.16 10.06 -4.09
C THR A 213 -17.39 10.80 -4.64
N LYS A 214 -18.57 10.55 -4.09
CA LYS A 214 -19.79 11.22 -4.51
C LYS A 214 -19.71 12.74 -4.31
N GLN A 215 -19.22 13.18 -3.15
CA GLN A 215 -19.04 14.61 -2.86
C GLN A 215 -18.05 15.27 -3.82
N ARG A 216 -16.94 14.57 -4.14
CA ARG A 216 -15.95 15.05 -5.11
C ARG A 216 -16.56 15.21 -6.50
N ASP A 217 -17.32 14.25 -6.98
CA ASP A 217 -18.01 14.31 -8.27
C ASP A 217 -19.02 15.46 -8.36
N GLU A 218 -19.69 15.76 -7.25
CA GLU A 218 -20.62 16.90 -7.16
C GLU A 218 -19.89 18.25 -7.21
N THR A 219 -18.68 18.32 -6.67
CA THR A 219 -17.86 19.55 -6.65
C THR A 219 -17.20 19.86 -8.00
N LEU A 220 -16.93 18.82 -8.82
CA LEU A 220 -16.29 18.95 -10.12
C LEU A 220 -17.28 19.23 -11.28
N ARG A 221 -18.56 19.24 -11.00
CA ARG A 221 -19.64 19.54 -11.98
C ARG A 221 -20.06 21.00 -11.92
#